data_a29897f080f4d0e4642e7b851bd86dc9
#
_entry.id   a29897f080f4d0e4642e7b851bd86dc9
#
_cell.length_a   1.000
_cell.length_b   1.000
_cell.length_c   1.000
_cell.angle_alpha   90.00
_cell.angle_beta   90.00
_cell.angle_gamma   90.00
#
_symmetry.space_group_name_H-M   'P 1'
#
loop_
_entity.id
_entity.type
_entity.pdbx_description
1 polymer ?
#
loop_
_entity_poly.entity_id
_entity_poly.type
_entity_poly.pdbx_seq_one_letter_code
_entity_poly.pdbx_strand_id
1 'polypeptide(L)'
;GFVKDKVLVTRTDFNTASEVYSYDLKKKNWNQITHVNDAAYSKIAKSKVEKRYVTTTDGKKMLVWVILPPNFDPNKKYPTLLYCQGGPQSIVSPFYSFRWNFQLMAAEGYVIVAPNRRGLPGFGVEWNEAISKDWGGQAMNDYLSAIDDVSKEKYVDTARRGAVGASYGGYSVYYLAGIHQNRFKSFIAHCGVFNLHSMYGTTEETFFPN
;
A
#
# COMPACT_ATOMS: atom_id res chain seq x y z
N GLY A 1 9.54 19.05 -16.24
CA GLY A 1 9.76 20.09 -17.28
C GLY A 1 10.69 19.61 -18.39
N PHE A 2 10.79 20.40 -19.46
CA PHE A 2 11.66 20.08 -20.61
C PHE A 2 12.75 21.16 -20.75
N VAL A 3 14.00 20.73 -20.98
CA VAL A 3 15.13 21.61 -21.26
C VAL A 3 15.92 21.01 -22.42
N LYS A 4 15.77 21.57 -23.63
CA LYS A 4 16.34 21.01 -24.88
C LYS A 4 15.95 19.52 -25.06
N ASP A 5 16.93 18.63 -25.13
CA ASP A 5 16.76 17.17 -25.31
C ASP A 5 16.61 16.42 -23.97
N LYS A 6 16.33 17.11 -22.87
CA LYS A 6 16.19 16.50 -21.53
C LYS A 6 14.84 16.76 -20.92
N VAL A 7 14.33 15.76 -20.21
CA VAL A 7 13.15 15.86 -19.35
C VAL A 7 13.61 15.94 -17.90
N LEU A 8 13.13 16.95 -17.16
CA LEU A 8 13.34 17.08 -15.72
C LEU A 8 12.13 16.49 -14.99
N VAL A 9 12.39 15.57 -14.09
CA VAL A 9 11.37 14.88 -13.28
C VAL A 9 11.81 14.74 -11.84
N THR A 10 10.84 14.61 -10.93
CA THR A 10 11.10 14.07 -9.60
C THR A 10 10.93 12.56 -9.64
N ARG A 11 11.81 11.84 -8.96
CA ARG A 11 11.77 10.40 -8.81
C ARG A 11 11.81 10.02 -7.34
N THR A 12 10.96 9.08 -6.97
CA THR A 12 10.84 8.52 -5.62
C THR A 12 10.57 7.02 -5.71
N ASP A 13 10.82 6.30 -4.65
CA ASP A 13 10.41 4.90 -4.47
C ASP A 13 10.07 4.64 -2.99
N PHE A 14 9.79 3.38 -2.62
CA PHE A 14 9.47 3.05 -1.22
C PHE A 14 10.59 3.36 -0.23
N ASN A 15 11.85 3.39 -0.67
CA ASN A 15 13.03 3.57 0.15
C ASN A 15 13.65 4.96 0.07
N THR A 16 13.18 5.81 -0.86
CA THR A 16 13.86 7.05 -1.20
C THR A 16 12.85 8.17 -1.43
N ALA A 17 12.96 9.24 -0.67
CA ALA A 17 12.19 10.46 -0.90
C ALA A 17 12.54 11.08 -2.27
N SER A 18 11.71 12.02 -2.73
CA SER A 18 11.84 12.61 -4.05
C SER A 18 13.17 13.35 -4.23
N GLU A 19 13.87 12.99 -5.30
CA GLU A 19 15.03 13.71 -5.81
C GLU A 19 14.79 14.13 -7.28
N VAL A 20 15.46 15.17 -7.74
CA VAL A 20 15.36 15.66 -9.12
C VAL A 20 16.32 14.89 -10.01
N TYR A 21 15.80 14.43 -11.12
CA TYR A 21 16.54 13.73 -12.17
C TYR A 21 16.32 14.38 -13.52
N SER A 22 17.32 14.25 -14.41
CA SER A 22 17.12 14.47 -15.83
C SER A 22 17.19 13.16 -16.60
N TYR A 23 16.33 13.02 -17.59
CA TYR A 23 16.39 11.95 -18.58
C TYR A 23 16.80 12.56 -19.93
N ASP A 24 17.90 12.10 -20.49
CA ASP A 24 18.37 12.51 -21.81
C ASP A 24 17.65 11.69 -22.89
N LEU A 25 16.88 12.34 -23.74
CA LEU A 25 16.06 11.70 -24.77
C LEU A 25 16.90 11.07 -25.89
N LYS A 26 18.09 11.62 -26.18
CA LYS A 26 19.00 11.11 -27.18
C LYS A 26 19.83 9.95 -26.64
N LYS A 27 20.46 10.15 -25.48
CA LYS A 27 21.34 9.14 -24.85
C LYS A 27 20.58 8.06 -24.12
N LYS A 28 19.26 8.25 -23.87
CA LYS A 28 18.38 7.33 -23.15
C LYS A 28 18.91 6.94 -21.76
N ASN A 29 19.50 7.89 -21.03
CA ASN A 29 20.05 7.67 -19.70
C ASN A 29 19.50 8.66 -18.67
N TRP A 30 19.52 8.22 -17.42
CA TRP A 30 19.17 9.03 -16.27
C TRP A 30 20.39 9.66 -15.63
N ASN A 31 20.25 10.90 -15.15
CA ASN A 31 21.23 11.56 -14.33
C ASN A 31 20.54 12.18 -13.13
N GLN A 32 20.96 11.84 -11.92
CA GLN A 32 20.50 12.45 -10.68
C GLN A 32 21.11 13.86 -10.58
N ILE A 33 20.27 14.86 -10.28
CA ILE A 33 20.68 16.27 -10.17
C ILE A 33 20.78 16.68 -8.69
N THR A 34 19.82 16.26 -7.86
CA THR A 34 19.83 16.59 -6.44
C THR A 34 20.23 15.39 -5.60
N HIS A 35 20.92 15.64 -4.48
CA HIS A 35 21.47 14.65 -3.55
C HIS A 35 21.15 15.02 -2.10
N VAL A 36 19.95 15.57 -1.88
CA VAL A 36 19.56 16.16 -0.58
C VAL A 36 19.56 15.11 0.53
N ASN A 37 19.16 13.89 0.22
CA ASN A 37 18.96 12.82 1.20
C ASN A 37 20.10 11.79 1.24
N ASP A 38 21.07 11.84 0.34
CA ASP A 38 22.11 10.78 0.18
C ASP A 38 22.89 10.55 1.50
N ALA A 39 23.31 11.60 2.17
CA ALA A 39 24.04 11.51 3.44
C ALA A 39 23.23 10.87 4.56
N ALA A 40 21.91 11.10 4.61
CA ALA A 40 21.01 10.45 5.57
C ALA A 40 20.79 8.99 5.20
N TYR A 41 20.46 8.72 3.94
CA TYR A 41 20.16 7.35 3.46
C TYR A 41 21.36 6.41 3.45
N SER A 42 22.59 6.92 3.39
CA SER A 42 23.81 6.10 3.52
C SER A 42 23.93 5.45 4.90
N LYS A 43 23.22 5.98 5.92
CA LYS A 43 23.26 5.49 7.31
C LYS A 43 22.05 4.65 7.69
N ILE A 44 21.09 4.49 6.78
CA ILE A 44 19.81 3.78 7.04
C ILE A 44 19.79 2.46 6.28
N ALA A 45 19.53 1.37 7.00
CA ALA A 45 19.27 0.08 6.37
C ALA A 45 17.94 0.11 5.63
N LYS A 46 17.96 -0.23 4.35
CA LYS A 46 16.79 -0.21 3.49
C LYS A 46 16.05 -1.54 3.54
N SER A 47 14.72 -1.48 3.49
CA SER A 47 13.87 -2.66 3.38
C SER A 47 13.91 -3.24 1.96
N LYS A 48 13.84 -4.56 1.85
CA LYS A 48 13.56 -5.22 0.57
C LYS A 48 12.07 -5.10 0.27
N VAL A 49 11.73 -4.67 -0.94
CA VAL A 49 10.35 -4.59 -1.43
C VAL A 49 10.15 -5.65 -2.51
N GLU A 50 9.15 -6.49 -2.32
CA GLU A 50 8.77 -7.53 -3.26
C GLU A 50 7.48 -7.16 -3.98
N LYS A 51 7.43 -7.46 -5.27
CA LYS A 51 6.23 -7.34 -6.10
C LYS A 51 5.64 -8.72 -6.30
N ARG A 52 4.38 -8.90 -5.88
CA ARG A 52 3.66 -10.18 -6.02
C ARG A 52 2.37 -9.99 -6.79
N TYR A 53 1.94 -11.04 -7.47
CA TYR A 53 0.61 -11.13 -8.06
C TYR A 53 -0.17 -12.24 -7.35
N VAL A 54 -1.18 -11.84 -6.58
CA VAL A 54 -2.06 -12.74 -5.84
C VAL A 54 -3.32 -12.99 -6.64
N THR A 55 -3.79 -14.23 -6.67
CA THR A 55 -5.08 -14.56 -7.28
C THR A 55 -6.19 -14.27 -6.27
N THR A 56 -7.14 -13.44 -6.67
CA THR A 56 -8.31 -13.07 -5.86
C THR A 56 -9.39 -14.17 -5.90
N THR A 57 -10.39 -14.07 -5.04
CA THR A 57 -11.47 -15.08 -4.93
C THR A 57 -12.26 -15.28 -6.23
N ASP A 58 -12.30 -14.29 -7.12
CA ASP A 58 -12.92 -14.36 -8.44
C ASP A 58 -11.92 -14.62 -9.59
N GLY A 59 -10.70 -15.07 -9.25
CA GLY A 59 -9.70 -15.52 -10.21
C GLY A 59 -8.85 -14.44 -10.88
N LYS A 60 -9.05 -13.16 -10.54
CA LYS A 60 -8.26 -12.05 -11.10
C LYS A 60 -6.88 -11.93 -10.44
N LYS A 61 -5.92 -11.32 -11.13
CA LYS A 61 -4.56 -11.11 -10.62
C LYS A 61 -4.44 -9.72 -10.00
N MET A 62 -4.14 -9.68 -8.71
CA MET A 62 -3.97 -8.45 -7.92
C MET A 62 -2.49 -8.21 -7.60
N LEU A 63 -2.00 -7.00 -7.88
CA LEU A 63 -0.67 -6.58 -7.44
C LEU A 63 -0.65 -6.34 -5.93
N VAL A 64 0.28 -6.99 -5.25
CA VAL A 64 0.56 -6.83 -3.82
C VAL A 64 2.03 -6.46 -3.62
N TRP A 65 2.28 -5.39 -2.90
CA TRP A 65 3.62 -5.06 -2.43
C TRP A 65 3.85 -5.71 -1.07
N VAL A 66 5.00 -6.37 -0.91
CA VAL A 66 5.43 -6.93 0.37
C VAL A 66 6.74 -6.25 0.76
N ILE A 67 6.70 -5.53 1.88
CA ILE A 67 7.86 -4.80 2.39
C ILE A 67 8.41 -5.60 3.59
N LEU A 68 9.64 -6.06 3.47
CA LEU A 68 10.31 -6.88 4.47
C LEU A 68 11.14 -5.98 5.42
N PRO A 69 11.32 -6.37 6.68
CA PRO A 69 12.18 -5.66 7.62
C PRO A 69 13.59 -5.42 7.06
N PRO A 70 14.28 -4.33 7.41
CA PRO A 70 15.71 -4.21 7.18
C PRO A 70 16.45 -5.41 7.81
N ASN A 71 17.50 -5.91 7.15
CA ASN A 71 18.24 -7.09 7.59
C ASN A 71 17.36 -8.36 7.77
N PHE A 72 16.40 -8.52 6.87
CA PHE A 72 15.47 -9.65 6.86
C PHE A 72 16.20 -11.00 6.86
N ASP A 73 15.79 -11.88 7.79
CA ASP A 73 16.25 -13.26 7.87
C ASP A 73 15.08 -14.22 7.57
N PRO A 74 15.12 -15.00 6.49
CA PRO A 74 14.02 -15.88 6.10
C PRO A 74 13.76 -17.03 7.09
N ASN A 75 14.67 -17.27 8.04
CA ASN A 75 14.53 -18.30 9.07
C ASN A 75 13.82 -17.80 10.34
N LYS A 76 13.58 -16.49 10.44
CA LYS A 76 12.84 -15.87 11.55
C LYS A 76 11.37 -15.70 11.20
N LYS A 77 10.53 -15.61 12.23
CA LYS A 77 9.11 -15.30 12.10
C LYS A 77 8.84 -13.84 12.48
N TYR A 78 8.10 -13.15 11.62
CA TYR A 78 7.79 -11.74 11.77
C TYR A 78 6.29 -11.51 11.94
N PRO A 79 5.88 -10.59 12.84
CA PRO A 79 4.52 -10.07 12.83
C PRO A 79 4.24 -9.40 11.50
N THR A 80 3.01 -9.47 11.04
CA THR A 80 2.65 -9.01 9.70
C THR A 80 1.46 -8.05 9.76
N LEU A 81 1.55 -6.93 9.07
CA LEU A 81 0.50 -5.92 8.96
C LEU A 81 -0.07 -5.90 7.54
N LEU A 82 -1.38 -6.11 7.44
CA LEU A 82 -2.13 -5.78 6.24
C LEU A 82 -2.38 -4.29 6.22
N TYR A 83 -1.88 -3.60 5.21
CA TYR A 83 -2.16 -2.18 4.98
C TYR A 83 -3.38 -2.00 4.11
N CYS A 84 -4.40 -1.34 4.64
CA CYS A 84 -5.62 -1.00 3.95
C CYS A 84 -5.52 0.44 3.42
N GLN A 85 -5.37 0.59 2.09
CA GLN A 85 -5.25 1.88 1.44
C GLN A 85 -6.56 2.66 1.51
N GLY A 86 -6.47 3.96 1.80
CA GLY A 86 -7.59 4.90 1.77
C GLY A 86 -8.03 5.26 0.33
N GLY A 87 -8.83 6.24 0.21
CA GLY A 87 -9.40 6.71 -1.05
C GLY A 87 -10.92 6.66 -1.02
N PRO A 88 -11.60 5.68 -1.63
CA PRO A 88 -11.16 4.32 -2.01
C PRO A 88 -10.33 4.21 -3.30
N GLN A 89 -10.26 5.23 -4.12
CA GLN A 89 -9.60 5.20 -5.43
C GLN A 89 -8.21 5.87 -5.39
N SER A 90 -7.31 5.33 -4.57
CA SER A 90 -5.93 5.81 -4.41
C SER A 90 -4.95 4.65 -4.44
N ILE A 91 -4.06 4.62 -5.44
CA ILE A 91 -3.10 3.54 -5.68
C ILE A 91 -2.05 3.40 -4.58
N VAL A 92 -1.63 2.16 -4.31
CA VAL A 92 -0.38 1.86 -3.60
C VAL A 92 0.73 1.73 -4.64
N SER A 93 1.41 2.82 -4.92
CA SER A 93 2.54 2.88 -5.86
C SER A 93 3.87 2.97 -5.11
N PRO A 94 5.01 2.71 -5.78
CA PRO A 94 6.32 2.92 -5.22
C PRO A 94 6.61 4.41 -5.01
N PHE A 95 6.19 4.96 -3.85
CA PHE A 95 6.50 6.32 -3.44
C PHE A 95 6.91 6.36 -1.96
N TYR A 96 7.71 7.33 -1.58
CA TYR A 96 8.09 7.56 -0.19
C TYR A 96 7.04 8.45 0.49
N SER A 97 6.42 7.94 1.55
CA SER A 97 5.46 8.70 2.34
C SER A 97 6.06 9.06 3.68
N PHE A 98 5.99 10.33 4.06
CA PHE A 98 6.33 10.78 5.41
C PHE A 98 5.19 10.54 6.41
N ARG A 99 3.97 10.34 5.94
CA ARG A 99 2.79 10.11 6.77
C ARG A 99 2.53 8.62 7.01
N TRP A 100 2.47 7.83 5.93
CA TRP A 100 2.28 6.37 5.97
C TRP A 100 3.56 5.70 5.46
N ASN A 101 4.57 5.70 6.30
CA ASN A 101 5.91 5.24 5.93
C ASN A 101 6.06 3.74 6.20
N PHE A 102 6.01 2.95 5.15
CA PHE A 102 6.18 1.50 5.25
C PHE A 102 7.57 1.11 5.75
N GLN A 103 8.59 1.93 5.48
CA GLN A 103 9.95 1.67 5.93
C GLN A 103 10.07 1.75 7.46
N LEU A 104 9.40 2.70 8.09
CA LEU A 104 9.34 2.81 9.55
C LEU A 104 8.61 1.60 10.16
N MET A 105 7.45 1.23 9.59
CA MET A 105 6.72 0.04 10.05
C MET A 105 7.56 -1.23 9.90
N ALA A 106 8.28 -1.38 8.79
CA ALA A 106 9.15 -2.52 8.56
C ALA A 106 10.39 -2.50 9.46
N ALA A 107 10.95 -1.33 9.78
CA ALA A 107 12.08 -1.18 10.71
C ALA A 107 11.73 -1.61 12.13
N GLU A 108 10.46 -1.49 12.54
CA GLU A 108 9.94 -2.03 13.80
C GLU A 108 9.77 -3.57 13.79
N GLY A 109 10.22 -4.23 12.72
CA GLY A 109 10.22 -5.69 12.61
C GLY A 109 8.94 -6.28 12.01
N TYR A 110 8.09 -5.48 11.36
CA TYR A 110 6.89 -5.98 10.70
C TYR A 110 7.12 -6.30 9.22
N VAL A 111 6.51 -7.36 8.73
CA VAL A 111 6.27 -7.53 7.29
C VAL A 111 5.02 -6.74 6.94
N ILE A 112 5.09 -5.88 5.92
CA ILE A 112 3.94 -5.10 5.47
C ILE A 112 3.41 -5.69 4.17
N VAL A 113 2.11 -5.95 4.14
CA VAL A 113 1.36 -6.44 2.97
C VAL A 113 0.47 -5.31 2.48
N ALA A 114 0.77 -4.75 1.33
CA ALA A 114 0.07 -3.58 0.77
C ALA A 114 -0.54 -3.90 -0.61
N PRO A 115 -1.78 -4.44 -0.64
CA PRO A 115 -2.43 -4.85 -1.87
C PRO A 115 -3.04 -3.67 -2.63
N ASN A 116 -3.00 -3.76 -3.96
CA ASN A 116 -3.79 -2.93 -4.86
C ASN A 116 -5.14 -3.60 -5.15
N ARG A 117 -6.00 -3.64 -4.13
CA ARG A 117 -7.34 -4.21 -4.22
C ARG A 117 -8.22 -3.48 -5.24
N ARG A 118 -9.38 -4.01 -5.57
CA ARG A 118 -10.35 -3.32 -6.44
C ARG A 118 -10.71 -1.93 -5.95
N GLY A 119 -10.97 -1.04 -6.91
CA GLY A 119 -11.19 0.36 -6.69
C GLY A 119 -9.94 1.23 -6.87
N LEU A 120 -8.73 0.66 -6.86
CA LEU A 120 -7.51 1.43 -7.07
C LEU A 120 -7.24 1.66 -8.56
N PRO A 121 -6.80 2.88 -8.96
CA PRO A 121 -6.47 3.18 -10.35
C PRO A 121 -5.18 2.48 -10.81
N GLY A 122 -4.94 2.47 -12.13
CA GLY A 122 -3.72 1.92 -12.73
C GLY A 122 -3.82 0.46 -13.19
N PHE A 123 -4.98 -0.19 -13.00
CA PHE A 123 -5.22 -1.60 -13.36
C PHE A 123 -6.41 -1.76 -14.32
N GLY A 124 -6.79 -0.70 -15.01
CA GLY A 124 -7.93 -0.64 -15.91
C GLY A 124 -9.19 -0.05 -15.27
N VAL A 125 -10.11 0.38 -16.12
CA VAL A 125 -11.35 1.05 -15.71
C VAL A 125 -12.22 0.09 -14.89
N GLU A 126 -12.42 -1.14 -15.38
CA GLU A 126 -13.21 -2.17 -14.68
C GLU A 126 -12.70 -2.41 -13.24
N TRP A 127 -11.37 -2.48 -13.04
CA TRP A 127 -10.79 -2.64 -11.72
C TRP A 127 -11.07 -1.44 -10.81
N ASN A 128 -10.96 -0.23 -11.35
CA ASN A 128 -11.17 1.00 -10.59
C ASN A 128 -12.64 1.22 -10.23
N GLU A 129 -13.58 0.97 -11.17
CA GLU A 129 -15.01 1.17 -10.96
C GLU A 129 -15.66 0.09 -10.09
N ALA A 130 -15.02 -1.07 -9.93
CA ALA A 130 -15.56 -2.17 -9.13
C ALA A 130 -15.77 -1.85 -7.63
N ILE A 131 -15.33 -0.69 -7.16
CA ILE A 131 -15.59 -0.20 -5.80
C ILE A 131 -16.89 0.59 -5.70
N SER A 132 -17.40 1.10 -6.83
CA SER A 132 -18.61 1.93 -6.85
C SER A 132 -19.82 1.11 -6.43
N LYS A 133 -20.55 1.60 -5.43
CA LYS A 133 -21.70 0.94 -4.81
C LYS A 133 -21.40 -0.42 -4.14
N ASP A 134 -20.10 -0.77 -3.99
CA ASP A 134 -19.67 -2.05 -3.36
C ASP A 134 -18.42 -1.87 -2.48
N TRP A 135 -18.51 -0.99 -1.49
CA TRP A 135 -17.39 -0.70 -0.59
C TRP A 135 -16.98 -1.88 0.29
N GLY A 136 -17.93 -2.73 0.66
CA GLY A 136 -17.74 -3.86 1.57
C GLY A 136 -17.63 -5.24 0.89
N GLY A 137 -17.73 -5.31 -0.43
CA GLY A 137 -17.78 -6.58 -1.16
C GLY A 137 -16.42 -7.11 -1.58
N GLN A 138 -16.18 -7.18 -2.89
CA GLN A 138 -14.99 -7.82 -3.42
C GLN A 138 -13.67 -7.18 -2.95
N ALA A 139 -13.64 -5.87 -2.69
CA ALA A 139 -12.47 -5.19 -2.14
C ALA A 139 -12.01 -5.77 -0.80
N MET A 140 -12.95 -6.21 0.06
CA MET A 140 -12.61 -6.88 1.32
C MET A 140 -12.07 -8.29 1.10
N ASN A 141 -12.62 -9.03 0.16
CA ASN A 141 -12.11 -10.34 -0.25
C ASN A 141 -10.71 -10.25 -0.85
N ASP A 142 -10.41 -9.18 -1.56
CA ASP A 142 -9.06 -8.90 -2.10
C ASP A 142 -8.04 -8.72 -0.97
N TYR A 143 -8.39 -7.97 0.10
CA TYR A 143 -7.54 -7.84 1.29
C TYR A 143 -7.29 -9.20 1.96
N LEU A 144 -8.34 -10.01 2.14
CA LEU A 144 -8.22 -11.33 2.73
C LEU A 144 -7.37 -12.25 1.85
N SER A 145 -7.54 -12.20 0.54
CA SER A 145 -6.72 -12.98 -0.42
C SER A 145 -5.24 -12.61 -0.32
N ALA A 146 -4.92 -11.32 -0.17
CA ALA A 146 -3.54 -10.85 -0.04
C ALA A 146 -2.87 -11.37 1.24
N ILE A 147 -3.53 -11.23 2.39
CA ILE A 147 -2.95 -11.69 3.65
C ILE A 147 -2.86 -13.20 3.72
N ASP A 148 -3.83 -13.93 3.18
CA ASP A 148 -3.83 -15.38 3.14
C ASP A 148 -2.70 -15.92 2.25
N ASP A 149 -2.44 -15.28 1.10
CA ASP A 149 -1.34 -15.67 0.23
C ASP A 149 0.03 -15.46 0.88
N VAL A 150 0.28 -14.29 1.43
CA VAL A 150 1.55 -13.97 2.10
C VAL A 150 1.72 -14.80 3.38
N SER A 151 0.64 -15.19 4.05
CA SER A 151 0.68 -16.05 5.25
C SER A 151 1.17 -17.48 4.99
N LYS A 152 1.32 -17.90 3.74
CA LYS A 152 1.92 -19.20 3.37
C LYS A 152 3.44 -19.19 3.54
N GLU A 153 4.04 -18.02 3.63
CA GLU A 153 5.47 -17.86 3.79
C GLU A 153 5.93 -18.29 5.19
N LYS A 154 7.03 -19.03 5.27
CA LYS A 154 7.56 -19.55 6.53
C LYS A 154 7.95 -18.45 7.53
N TYR A 155 8.32 -17.28 7.02
CA TYR A 155 8.71 -16.13 7.84
C TYR A 155 7.50 -15.36 8.41
N VAL A 156 6.28 -15.65 8.01
CA VAL A 156 5.09 -15.00 8.58
C VAL A 156 4.68 -15.68 9.89
N ASP A 157 4.56 -14.90 10.95
CA ASP A 157 3.92 -15.34 12.18
C ASP A 157 2.41 -15.17 12.10
N THR A 158 1.72 -16.25 11.80
CA THR A 158 0.26 -16.24 11.65
C THR A 158 -0.50 -15.92 12.94
N ALA A 159 0.16 -16.07 14.11
CA ALA A 159 -0.41 -15.69 15.40
C ALA A 159 -0.30 -14.19 15.70
N ARG A 160 0.52 -13.45 14.94
CA ARG A 160 0.77 -12.02 15.13
C ARG A 160 0.51 -11.23 13.84
N ARG A 161 -0.72 -11.32 13.34
CA ARG A 161 -1.17 -10.52 12.18
C ARG A 161 -2.10 -9.41 12.63
N GLY A 162 -1.94 -8.22 12.06
CA GLY A 162 -2.81 -7.06 12.28
C GLY A 162 -3.25 -6.44 10.97
N ALA A 163 -4.27 -5.58 11.04
CA ALA A 163 -4.70 -4.74 9.93
C ALA A 163 -4.65 -3.26 10.33
N VAL A 164 -4.17 -2.40 9.42
CA VAL A 164 -4.02 -0.97 9.64
C VAL A 164 -4.49 -0.19 8.42
N GLY A 165 -5.20 0.90 8.64
CA GLY A 165 -5.65 1.76 7.55
C GLY A 165 -6.28 3.06 8.01
N ALA A 166 -6.39 4.02 7.07
CA ALA A 166 -6.97 5.32 7.33
C ALA A 166 -8.06 5.67 6.32
N SER A 167 -9.02 6.52 6.72
CA SER A 167 -10.12 6.97 5.86
C SER A 167 -10.93 5.75 5.36
N TYR A 168 -11.10 5.56 4.07
CA TYR A 168 -11.65 4.31 3.53
C TYR A 168 -10.86 3.07 4.02
N GLY A 169 -9.53 3.19 4.20
CA GLY A 169 -8.74 2.12 4.81
C GLY A 169 -9.14 1.84 6.25
N GLY A 170 -9.51 2.86 7.02
CA GLY A 170 -10.08 2.72 8.37
C GLY A 170 -11.47 2.03 8.34
N TYR A 171 -12.34 2.39 7.39
CA TYR A 171 -13.58 1.66 7.10
C TYR A 171 -13.29 0.18 6.82
N SER A 172 -12.30 -0.09 5.96
CA SER A 172 -11.89 -1.46 5.63
C SER A 172 -11.45 -2.24 6.86
N VAL A 173 -10.71 -1.60 7.77
CA VAL A 173 -10.28 -2.23 9.04
C VAL A 173 -11.47 -2.56 9.92
N TYR A 174 -12.47 -1.68 10.05
CA TYR A 174 -13.70 -1.97 10.80
C TYR A 174 -14.46 -3.15 10.16
N TYR A 175 -14.60 -3.14 8.83
CA TYR A 175 -15.29 -4.21 8.13
C TYR A 175 -14.58 -5.55 8.31
N LEU A 176 -13.25 -5.57 8.12
CA LEU A 176 -12.43 -6.76 8.32
C LEU A 176 -12.50 -7.29 9.76
N ALA A 177 -12.62 -6.42 10.76
CA ALA A 177 -12.79 -6.85 12.15
C ALA A 177 -14.05 -7.71 12.36
N GLY A 178 -15.10 -7.49 11.54
CA GLY A 178 -16.31 -8.31 11.56
C GLY A 178 -16.23 -9.63 10.80
N ILE A 179 -15.37 -9.73 9.78
CA ILE A 179 -15.36 -10.88 8.85
C ILE A 179 -14.03 -11.67 8.80
N HIS A 180 -13.01 -11.31 9.58
CA HIS A 180 -11.64 -11.81 9.43
C HIS A 180 -11.42 -13.28 9.79
N GLN A 181 -12.37 -13.96 10.40
CA GLN A 181 -12.29 -15.39 10.75
C GLN A 181 -10.96 -15.76 11.45
N ASN A 182 -10.62 -15.06 12.52
CA ASN A 182 -9.38 -15.22 13.32
C ASN A 182 -8.05 -14.94 12.59
N ARG A 183 -8.09 -14.29 11.41
CA ARG A 183 -6.84 -13.93 10.68
C ARG A 183 -6.01 -12.89 11.40
N PHE A 184 -6.64 -11.95 12.10
CA PHE A 184 -5.97 -10.82 12.74
C PHE A 184 -6.13 -10.84 14.26
N LYS A 185 -5.14 -10.30 14.97
CA LYS A 185 -5.12 -10.13 16.43
C LYS A 185 -5.20 -8.67 16.86
N SER A 186 -4.97 -7.74 15.94
CA SER A 186 -5.03 -6.30 16.21
C SER A 186 -5.55 -5.54 15.00
N PHE A 187 -6.22 -4.41 15.29
CA PHE A 187 -6.82 -3.54 14.29
C PHE A 187 -6.51 -2.09 14.62
N ILE A 188 -6.00 -1.33 13.67
CA ILE A 188 -5.70 0.10 13.81
C ILE A 188 -6.47 0.84 12.71
N ALA A 189 -7.60 1.43 13.08
CA ALA A 189 -8.43 2.24 12.20
C ALA A 189 -8.25 3.72 12.51
N HIS A 190 -7.67 4.48 11.58
CA HIS A 190 -7.47 5.91 11.72
C HIS A 190 -8.49 6.67 10.88
N CYS A 191 -9.30 7.53 11.52
CA CYS A 191 -10.34 8.33 10.86
C CYS A 191 -11.21 7.52 9.89
N GLY A 192 -11.57 6.28 10.28
CA GLY A 192 -12.37 5.38 9.44
C GLY A 192 -13.82 5.83 9.35
N VAL A 193 -14.39 5.77 8.16
CA VAL A 193 -15.83 5.93 7.98
C VAL A 193 -16.53 4.73 8.60
N PHE A 194 -17.45 4.98 9.52
CA PHE A 194 -18.20 3.90 10.20
C PHE A 194 -19.65 3.86 9.75
N ASN A 195 -20.32 5.01 9.72
CA ASN A 195 -21.73 5.13 9.37
C ASN A 195 -21.91 5.98 8.12
N LEU A 196 -22.28 5.35 6.99
CA LEU A 196 -22.45 6.01 5.71
C LEU A 196 -23.63 6.99 5.69
N HIS A 197 -24.72 6.74 6.43
CA HIS A 197 -25.82 7.69 6.55
C HIS A 197 -25.38 9.00 7.21
N SER A 198 -24.61 8.89 8.32
CA SER A 198 -24.04 10.08 8.96
C SER A 198 -23.10 10.83 8.04
N MET A 199 -22.24 10.12 7.31
CA MET A 199 -21.34 10.71 6.33
C MET A 199 -22.12 11.44 5.24
N TYR A 200 -23.14 10.84 4.68
CA TYR A 200 -23.99 11.46 3.66
C TYR A 200 -24.61 12.79 4.13
N GLY A 201 -25.07 12.83 5.37
CA GLY A 201 -25.71 14.02 5.94
C GLY A 201 -24.75 15.11 6.42
N THR A 202 -23.44 14.86 6.50
CA THR A 202 -22.47 15.77 7.11
C THR A 202 -21.28 16.14 6.21
N THR A 203 -21.09 15.46 5.08
CA THR A 203 -19.98 15.74 4.15
C THR A 203 -20.35 16.79 3.09
N GLU A 204 -19.39 17.64 2.72
CA GLU A 204 -19.46 18.47 1.53
C GLU A 204 -19.12 17.70 0.25
N GLU A 205 -18.52 16.52 0.39
CA GLU A 205 -18.10 15.64 -0.72
C GLU A 205 -19.19 14.61 -1.04
N THR A 206 -20.36 15.08 -1.47
CA THR A 206 -21.56 14.24 -1.68
C THR A 206 -21.40 13.15 -2.75
N PHE A 207 -20.34 13.19 -3.55
CA PHE A 207 -20.05 12.18 -4.56
C PHE A 207 -19.55 10.84 -3.96
N PHE A 208 -19.04 10.83 -2.73
CA PHE A 208 -18.58 9.61 -2.10
C PHE A 208 -19.68 8.63 -1.71
N PRO A 209 -20.80 9.08 -1.10
CA PRO A 209 -21.84 8.18 -0.65
C PRO A 209 -22.90 7.84 -1.70
N ASN A 210 -22.77 8.35 -2.93
CA ASN A 210 -23.72 8.13 -4.04
C ASN A 210 -23.38 6.93 -4.93
#